data_115c92b9c625378e89c817a61631be4a
#
_entry.id   115c92b9c625378e89c817a61631be4a
#
_cell.length_a   1.000
_cell.length_b   1.000
_cell.length_c   1.000
_cell.angle_alpha   90.00
_cell.angle_beta   90.00
_cell.angle_gamma   90.00
#
_symmetry.space_group_name_H-M   'P 1'
#
loop_
_entity.id
_entity.type
_entity.pdbx_description
1 polymer ?
#
loop_
_entity_poly.entity_id
_entity_poly.type
_entity_poly.pdbx_seq_one_letter_code
_entity_poly.pdbx_strand_id
1 'polypeptide(L)'
;MGASASVIQEYYKAVDYWADIVGNRDWKLSVWIVGQNDVDLVDRFLEIERSPVGQFDDIFFRFDTPYRGDDEEYTEQLWQEYAGWFSEKVEEKYDILRALRHDGLLKEEYIPDVSVEHTAGNLWREMLRFKACISRLDDAFFCLYFPPEQERGYSRTGWFGNVLKEGVPQGIRMTTIDLKKNRSIRLGESREVVCIHPQFDMAAALHNRMARSDSGNDLIAPENRFKQQVTVVMDSTQKQDWKLLDREIRKLLDIAQEIKDTNIRISALL
;
A
#
# COMPACT_ATOMS: atom_id res chain seq x y z
N MET A 1 20.32 25.54 12.45
CA MET A 1 19.02 25.87 11.84
C MET A 1 18.40 24.55 11.51
N GLY A 2 17.37 24.11 12.25
CA GLY A 2 16.68 22.84 11.97
C GLY A 2 15.94 22.96 10.63
N ALA A 3 16.09 21.96 9.76
CA ALA A 3 15.33 21.88 8.53
C ALA A 3 13.83 21.88 8.90
N SER A 4 13.08 22.79 8.29
CA SER A 4 11.63 22.89 8.52
C SER A 4 10.97 21.62 8.01
N ALA A 5 10.39 20.82 8.90
CA ALA A 5 9.67 19.60 8.54
C ALA A 5 8.59 19.89 7.48
N SER A 6 8.53 19.08 6.43
CA SER A 6 7.49 19.15 5.42
C SER A 6 6.84 17.76 5.25
N VAL A 7 5.60 17.72 4.78
CA VAL A 7 4.87 16.44 4.53
C VAL A 7 5.68 15.52 3.60
N ILE A 8 6.35 16.10 2.61
CA ILE A 8 7.20 15.36 1.67
C ILE A 8 8.41 14.74 2.39
N GLN A 9 9.05 15.47 3.31
CA GLN A 9 10.17 14.92 4.09
C GLN A 9 9.71 13.78 5.00
N GLU A 10 8.53 13.92 5.63
CA GLU A 10 7.96 12.85 6.45
C GLU A 10 7.60 11.61 5.60
N TYR A 11 7.10 11.80 4.37
CA TYR A 11 6.88 10.71 3.43
C TYR A 11 8.19 9.98 3.09
N TYR A 12 9.27 10.71 2.79
CA TYR A 12 10.56 10.06 2.51
C TYR A 12 11.13 9.32 3.71
N LYS A 13 10.83 9.74 4.94
CA LYS A 13 11.17 8.92 6.12
C LYS A 13 10.44 7.56 6.09
N ALA A 14 9.17 7.52 5.67
CA ALA A 14 8.47 6.23 5.52
C ALA A 14 9.16 5.35 4.48
N VAL A 15 9.57 5.93 3.34
CA VAL A 15 10.37 5.22 2.33
C VAL A 15 11.67 4.67 2.91
N ASP A 16 12.42 5.48 3.67
CA ASP A 16 13.68 5.06 4.29
C ASP A 16 13.47 3.92 5.30
N TYR A 17 12.45 4.02 6.16
CA TYR A 17 12.12 2.95 7.10
C TYR A 17 11.74 1.65 6.41
N TRP A 18 11.04 1.72 5.27
CA TRP A 18 10.73 0.52 4.48
C TRP A 18 11.97 -0.03 3.82
N ALA A 19 12.82 0.81 3.24
CA ALA A 19 14.09 0.43 2.63
C ALA A 19 15.01 -0.32 3.60
N ASP A 20 15.02 0.08 4.87
CA ASP A 20 15.81 -0.57 5.92
C ASP A 20 15.40 -2.03 6.17
N ILE A 21 14.13 -2.37 5.97
CA ILE A 21 13.61 -3.72 6.24
C ILE A 21 13.44 -4.57 4.99
N VAL A 22 13.22 -3.97 3.83
CA VAL A 22 12.85 -4.71 2.60
C VAL A 22 13.96 -5.66 2.15
N GLY A 23 15.22 -5.30 2.39
CA GLY A 23 16.39 -6.11 2.06
C GLY A 23 16.51 -7.41 2.89
N ASN A 24 15.93 -7.45 4.08
CA ASN A 24 15.83 -8.67 4.88
C ASN A 24 14.67 -9.53 4.37
N ARG A 25 14.96 -10.73 3.86
CA ARG A 25 13.98 -11.64 3.26
C ARG A 25 13.29 -12.57 4.28
N ASP A 26 13.68 -12.54 5.54
CA ASP A 26 13.21 -13.50 6.56
C ASP A 26 11.91 -13.08 7.24
N TRP A 27 11.62 -11.78 7.32
CA TRP A 27 10.40 -11.33 7.96
C TRP A 27 9.15 -11.62 7.12
N LYS A 28 8.04 -11.89 7.82
CA LYS A 28 6.73 -12.24 7.25
C LYS A 28 5.64 -11.21 7.58
N LEU A 29 5.80 -10.50 8.68
CA LEU A 29 4.87 -9.45 9.10
C LEU A 29 5.65 -8.21 9.55
N SER A 30 5.34 -7.06 8.98
CA SER A 30 5.77 -5.77 9.48
C SER A 30 4.61 -5.03 10.15
N VAL A 31 4.86 -4.42 11.31
CA VAL A 31 3.89 -3.64 12.06
C VAL A 31 4.43 -2.22 12.22
N TRP A 32 3.79 -1.26 11.58
CA TRP A 32 4.10 0.16 11.74
C TRP A 32 3.47 0.67 13.04
N ILE A 33 4.28 1.06 14.02
CA ILE A 33 3.84 1.54 15.33
C ILE A 33 3.93 3.06 15.35
N VAL A 34 2.80 3.73 15.10
CA VAL A 34 2.73 5.16 14.84
C VAL A 34 1.80 5.91 15.78
N GLY A 35 1.94 7.23 15.82
CA GLY A 35 0.96 8.12 16.45
C GLY A 35 -0.34 8.19 15.63
N GLN A 36 -1.45 8.58 16.27
CA GLN A 36 -2.75 8.72 15.58
C GLN A 36 -2.66 9.66 14.36
N ASN A 37 -1.89 10.73 14.47
CA ASN A 37 -1.73 11.74 13.39
C ASN A 37 -0.83 11.26 12.24
N ASP A 38 -0.13 10.16 12.43
CA ASP A 38 0.83 9.63 11.46
C ASP A 38 0.26 8.44 10.66
N VAL A 39 -0.92 7.93 11.06
CA VAL A 39 -1.58 6.79 10.40
C VAL A 39 -1.78 7.08 8.91
N ASP A 40 -2.37 8.23 8.59
CA ASP A 40 -2.66 8.62 7.21
C ASP A 40 -1.39 8.74 6.35
N LEU A 41 -0.25 9.09 6.95
CA LEU A 41 1.02 9.17 6.24
C LEU A 41 1.49 7.78 5.79
N VAL A 42 1.45 6.79 6.71
CA VAL A 42 1.86 5.42 6.39
C VAL A 42 0.85 4.76 5.45
N ASP A 43 -0.45 4.97 5.67
CA ASP A 43 -1.49 4.47 4.76
C ASP A 43 -1.25 5.00 3.33
N ARG A 44 -1.00 6.31 3.18
CA ARG A 44 -0.67 6.92 1.88
C ARG A 44 0.63 6.40 1.27
N PHE A 45 1.66 6.16 2.09
CA PHE A 45 2.90 5.55 1.63
C PHE A 45 2.60 4.18 1.00
N LEU A 46 1.88 3.30 1.71
CA LEU A 46 1.52 1.97 1.21
C LEU A 46 0.62 2.01 -0.03
N GLU A 47 -0.28 3.01 -0.11
CA GLU A 47 -1.09 3.23 -1.32
C GLU A 47 -0.25 3.69 -2.52
N ILE A 48 0.77 4.52 -2.30
CA ILE A 48 1.68 4.94 -3.38
C ILE A 48 2.49 3.75 -3.86
N GLU A 49 3.00 2.90 -2.95
CA GLU A 49 3.73 1.69 -3.32
C GLU A 49 2.84 0.67 -4.08
N ARG A 50 1.54 0.67 -3.84
CA ARG A 50 0.56 -0.12 -4.61
C ARG A 50 0.35 0.40 -6.04
N SER A 51 0.70 1.63 -6.30
CA SER A 51 0.52 2.29 -7.58
C SER A 51 1.73 2.12 -8.51
N PRO A 52 1.59 2.35 -9.82
CA PRO A 52 2.71 2.28 -10.76
C PRO A 52 3.87 3.25 -10.47
N VAL A 53 3.69 4.22 -9.56
CA VAL A 53 4.72 5.17 -9.15
C VAL A 53 5.45 4.74 -7.86
N GLY A 54 5.19 3.53 -7.36
CA GLY A 54 5.89 2.94 -6.23
C GLY A 54 7.40 2.86 -6.48
N GLN A 55 8.17 2.85 -5.41
CA GLN A 55 9.64 2.87 -5.48
C GLN A 55 10.26 1.48 -5.28
N PHE A 56 9.47 0.53 -4.78
CA PHE A 56 9.94 -0.82 -4.48
C PHE A 56 9.43 -1.83 -5.51
N ASP A 57 10.19 -2.89 -5.73
CA ASP A 57 9.86 -3.96 -6.68
C ASP A 57 8.76 -4.90 -6.15
N ASP A 58 8.40 -4.81 -4.88
CA ASP A 58 7.35 -5.62 -4.26
C ASP A 58 5.96 -5.18 -4.77
N ILE A 59 5.05 -6.12 -4.93
CA ILE A 59 3.68 -5.85 -5.39
C ILE A 59 2.76 -5.76 -4.17
N PHE A 60 2.19 -4.60 -3.96
CA PHE A 60 1.32 -4.35 -2.81
C PHE A 60 -0.14 -4.65 -3.13
N PHE A 61 -0.78 -5.40 -2.24
CA PHE A 61 -2.22 -5.65 -2.24
C PHE A 61 -2.81 -5.12 -0.96
N ARG A 62 -3.95 -4.45 -1.03
CA ARG A 62 -4.68 -3.95 0.12
C ARG A 62 -5.92 -4.80 0.31
N PHE A 63 -6.08 -5.33 1.52
CA PHE A 63 -7.30 -5.99 1.96
C PHE A 63 -8.12 -5.01 2.80
N ASP A 64 -9.29 -4.61 2.29
CA ASP A 64 -10.16 -3.66 2.96
C ASP A 64 -11.19 -4.32 3.90
N THR A 65 -11.25 -5.66 3.90
CA THR A 65 -12.09 -6.44 4.80
C THR A 65 -11.81 -6.12 6.27
N PRO A 66 -12.80 -5.64 7.04
CA PRO A 66 -12.63 -5.34 8.45
C PRO A 66 -12.62 -6.62 9.29
N TYR A 67 -11.75 -6.70 10.30
CA TYR A 67 -11.76 -7.77 11.28
C TYR A 67 -12.82 -7.54 12.35
N ARG A 68 -13.69 -8.53 12.61
CA ARG A 68 -14.80 -8.45 13.56
C ARG A 68 -14.70 -9.42 14.72
N GLY A 69 -13.51 -9.94 14.99
CA GLY A 69 -13.23 -10.79 16.17
C GLY A 69 -13.35 -12.29 15.91
N ASP A 70 -13.68 -12.72 14.71
CA ASP A 70 -13.73 -14.11 14.32
C ASP A 70 -12.69 -14.39 13.22
N ASP A 71 -11.73 -15.28 13.49
CA ASP A 71 -10.60 -15.56 12.60
C ASP A 71 -11.05 -16.35 11.35
N GLU A 72 -12.04 -17.24 11.49
CA GLU A 72 -12.54 -18.07 10.38
C GLU A 72 -13.38 -17.21 9.42
N GLU A 73 -14.34 -16.44 9.97
CA GLU A 73 -15.15 -15.50 9.18
C GLU A 73 -14.27 -14.49 8.46
N TYR A 74 -13.26 -13.95 9.14
CA TYR A 74 -12.33 -13.01 8.54
C TYR A 74 -11.56 -13.61 7.37
N THR A 75 -11.05 -14.83 7.53
CA THR A 75 -10.33 -15.53 6.47
C THR A 75 -11.22 -15.83 5.27
N GLU A 76 -12.49 -16.23 5.51
CA GLU A 76 -13.50 -16.42 4.47
C GLU A 76 -13.74 -15.12 3.69
N GLN A 77 -13.88 -13.99 4.39
CA GLN A 77 -14.09 -12.68 3.76
C GLN A 77 -12.86 -12.21 2.97
N LEU A 78 -11.63 -12.49 3.43
CA LEU A 78 -10.41 -12.22 2.66
C LEU A 78 -10.35 -13.03 1.35
N TRP A 79 -10.81 -14.29 1.38
CA TRP A 79 -10.95 -15.10 0.19
C TRP A 79 -11.94 -14.50 -0.81
N GLN A 80 -13.10 -14.06 -0.33
CA GLN A 80 -14.12 -13.42 -1.16
C GLN A 80 -13.61 -12.12 -1.78
N GLU A 81 -12.90 -11.30 -1.00
CA GLU A 81 -12.27 -10.07 -1.48
C GLU A 81 -11.23 -10.38 -2.57
N TYR A 82 -10.34 -11.36 -2.32
CA TYR A 82 -9.32 -11.77 -3.28
C TYR A 82 -9.96 -12.28 -4.59
N ALA A 83 -10.92 -13.18 -4.52
CA ALA A 83 -11.62 -13.68 -5.69
C ALA A 83 -12.34 -12.56 -6.46
N GLY A 84 -12.89 -11.60 -5.71
CA GLY A 84 -13.55 -10.42 -6.26
C GLY A 84 -12.65 -9.50 -7.09
N TRP A 85 -11.34 -9.51 -6.85
CA TRP A 85 -10.39 -8.74 -7.68
C TRP A 85 -10.33 -9.22 -9.12
N PHE A 86 -10.59 -10.49 -9.37
CA PHE A 86 -10.56 -11.15 -10.68
C PHE A 86 -11.93 -11.25 -11.34
N SER A 87 -12.99 -10.74 -10.71
CA SER A 87 -14.31 -10.66 -11.32
C SER A 87 -14.28 -9.68 -12.50
N GLU A 88 -15.02 -9.99 -13.57
CA GLU A 88 -15.12 -9.13 -14.75
C GLU A 88 -15.57 -7.72 -14.35
N LYS A 89 -14.83 -6.71 -14.80
CA LYS A 89 -15.13 -5.31 -14.54
C LYS A 89 -15.72 -4.67 -15.78
N VAL A 90 -16.67 -3.75 -15.57
CA VAL A 90 -17.30 -2.99 -16.66
C VAL A 90 -16.25 -2.13 -17.37
N GLU A 91 -15.34 -1.52 -16.62
CA GLU A 91 -14.25 -0.71 -17.19
C GLU A 91 -12.95 -1.53 -17.24
N GLU A 92 -12.39 -1.69 -18.44
CA GLU A 92 -11.18 -2.49 -18.69
C GLU A 92 -9.99 -2.11 -17.81
N LYS A 93 -9.83 -0.83 -17.49
CA LYS A 93 -8.73 -0.33 -16.65
C LYS A 93 -8.75 -0.85 -15.21
N TYR A 94 -9.87 -1.39 -14.75
CA TYR A 94 -9.99 -2.00 -13.42
C TYR A 94 -9.97 -3.53 -13.46
N ASP A 95 -9.84 -4.12 -14.65
CA ASP A 95 -9.71 -5.56 -14.84
C ASP A 95 -8.24 -5.94 -14.85
N ILE A 96 -7.77 -6.52 -13.75
CA ILE A 96 -6.36 -6.87 -13.54
C ILE A 96 -5.85 -7.80 -14.65
N LEU A 97 -6.61 -8.83 -14.98
CA LEU A 97 -6.17 -9.83 -15.98
C LEU A 97 -6.11 -9.22 -17.39
N ARG A 98 -7.06 -8.35 -17.71
CA ARG A 98 -7.10 -7.66 -19.01
C ARG A 98 -5.93 -6.70 -19.14
N ALA A 99 -5.61 -5.95 -18.07
CA ALA A 99 -4.45 -5.07 -18.06
C ALA A 99 -3.14 -5.86 -18.22
N LEU A 100 -2.95 -6.92 -17.43
CA LEU A 100 -1.75 -7.77 -17.54
C LEU A 100 -1.60 -8.42 -18.92
N ARG A 101 -2.71 -8.83 -19.55
CA ARG A 101 -2.71 -9.38 -20.89
C ARG A 101 -2.35 -8.33 -21.93
N HIS A 102 -2.92 -7.13 -21.83
CA HIS A 102 -2.62 -6.00 -22.70
C HIS A 102 -1.12 -5.65 -22.68
N ASP A 103 -0.52 -5.67 -21.48
CA ASP A 103 0.89 -5.34 -21.29
C ASP A 103 1.84 -6.52 -21.60
N GLY A 104 1.30 -7.67 -22.00
CA GLY A 104 2.08 -8.88 -22.30
C GLY A 104 2.79 -9.48 -21.08
N LEU A 105 2.26 -9.22 -19.89
CA LEU A 105 2.81 -9.71 -18.61
C LEU A 105 2.18 -11.03 -18.17
N LEU A 106 0.98 -11.36 -18.63
CA LEU A 106 0.29 -12.60 -18.30
C LEU A 106 0.84 -13.76 -19.14
N LYS A 107 1.47 -14.76 -18.51
CA LYS A 107 2.03 -15.96 -19.15
C LYS A 107 0.96 -16.98 -19.51
N GLU A 108 -0.05 -17.12 -18.64
CA GLU A 108 -1.13 -18.06 -18.77
C GLU A 108 -2.41 -17.51 -18.14
N GLU A 109 -3.57 -17.99 -18.58
CA GLU A 109 -4.85 -17.57 -18.02
C GLU A 109 -4.96 -17.96 -16.55
N TYR A 110 -5.48 -17.04 -15.75
CA TYR A 110 -5.65 -17.23 -14.32
C TYR A 110 -7.13 -17.10 -13.94
N ILE A 111 -7.59 -18.05 -13.13
CA ILE A 111 -8.89 -18.02 -12.49
C ILE A 111 -8.67 -18.47 -11.05
N PRO A 112 -9.12 -17.71 -10.03
CA PRO A 112 -9.02 -18.14 -8.64
C PRO A 112 -9.73 -19.48 -8.41
N ASP A 113 -9.04 -20.42 -7.76
CA ASP A 113 -9.67 -21.68 -7.35
C ASP A 113 -10.35 -21.50 -5.98
N VAL A 114 -11.64 -21.18 -6.03
CA VAL A 114 -12.47 -21.01 -4.83
C VAL A 114 -13.10 -22.33 -4.34
N SER A 115 -12.73 -23.47 -4.94
CA SER A 115 -13.22 -24.78 -4.50
C SER A 115 -12.42 -25.38 -3.34
N VAL A 116 -11.25 -24.83 -3.06
CA VAL A 116 -10.40 -25.25 -1.94
C VAL A 116 -10.93 -24.74 -0.62
N GLU A 117 -10.53 -25.38 0.49
CA GLU A 117 -10.84 -24.89 1.82
C GLU A 117 -10.29 -23.46 2.02
N HIS A 118 -11.12 -22.54 2.49
CA HIS A 118 -10.79 -21.13 2.66
C HIS A 118 -9.97 -20.88 3.94
N THR A 119 -8.74 -21.40 3.96
CA THR A 119 -7.74 -21.11 5.00
C THR A 119 -6.77 -20.02 4.53
N ALA A 120 -6.10 -19.36 5.48
CA ALA A 120 -5.06 -18.37 5.16
C ALA A 120 -3.92 -19.02 4.35
N GLY A 121 -3.50 -20.24 4.72
CA GLY A 121 -2.45 -20.97 4.00
C GLY A 121 -2.82 -21.30 2.55
N ASN A 122 -4.10 -21.61 2.28
CA ASN A 122 -4.57 -21.82 0.90
C ASN A 122 -4.64 -20.50 0.14
N LEU A 123 -5.06 -19.41 0.78
CA LEU A 123 -5.08 -18.07 0.17
C LEU A 123 -3.67 -17.65 -0.28
N TRP A 124 -2.65 -17.86 0.57
CA TRP A 124 -1.26 -17.57 0.18
C TRP A 124 -0.78 -18.43 -0.98
N ARG A 125 -1.14 -19.70 -1.00
CA ARG A 125 -0.81 -20.59 -2.13
C ARG A 125 -1.46 -20.13 -3.41
N GLU A 126 -2.71 -19.71 -3.33
CA GLU A 126 -3.47 -19.22 -4.48
C GLU A 126 -2.88 -17.90 -5.01
N MET A 127 -2.51 -16.99 -4.13
CA MET A 127 -1.80 -15.76 -4.52
C MET A 127 -0.44 -16.05 -5.18
N LEU A 128 0.30 -17.05 -4.69
CA LEU A 128 1.55 -17.48 -5.33
C LEU A 128 1.30 -18.14 -6.69
N ARG A 129 0.18 -18.87 -6.85
CA ARG A 129 -0.23 -19.38 -8.15
C ARG A 129 -0.52 -18.24 -9.13
N PHE A 130 -1.21 -17.21 -8.69
CA PHE A 130 -1.39 -15.99 -9.50
C PHE A 130 -0.05 -15.34 -9.85
N LYS A 131 0.85 -15.19 -8.87
CA LYS A 131 2.18 -14.64 -9.09
C LYS A 131 2.95 -15.42 -10.19
N ALA A 132 2.85 -16.73 -10.21
CA ALA A 132 3.50 -17.58 -11.20
C ALA A 132 2.98 -17.34 -12.64
N CYS A 133 1.71 -16.93 -12.77
CA CYS A 133 1.12 -16.56 -14.06
C CYS A 133 1.64 -15.22 -14.62
N ILE A 134 2.36 -14.42 -13.81
CA ILE A 134 2.85 -13.10 -14.22
C ILE A 134 4.35 -13.19 -14.56
N SER A 135 4.76 -12.53 -15.62
CA SER A 135 6.16 -12.43 -16.03
C SER A 135 6.93 -11.43 -15.15
N ARG A 136 8.22 -11.65 -14.97
CA ARG A 136 9.16 -10.70 -14.35
C ARG A 136 8.95 -10.42 -12.85
N LEU A 137 8.24 -11.31 -12.13
CA LEU A 137 8.01 -11.17 -10.69
C LEU A 137 8.81 -12.19 -9.85
N ASP A 138 9.83 -12.82 -10.40
CA ASP A 138 10.52 -13.95 -9.74
C ASP A 138 11.07 -13.56 -8.36
N ASP A 139 11.68 -12.38 -8.23
CA ASP A 139 12.27 -11.87 -6.99
C ASP A 139 11.35 -10.97 -6.15
N ALA A 140 10.24 -10.49 -6.70
CA ALA A 140 9.30 -9.62 -6.00
C ALA A 140 8.51 -10.38 -4.93
N PHE A 141 8.18 -9.73 -3.83
CA PHE A 141 7.21 -10.23 -2.85
C PHE A 141 5.82 -9.69 -3.17
N PHE A 142 4.80 -10.49 -2.87
CA PHE A 142 3.46 -9.98 -2.69
C PHE A 142 3.32 -9.46 -1.26
N CYS A 143 3.23 -8.16 -1.10
CA CYS A 143 3.11 -7.47 0.17
C CYS A 143 1.64 -7.16 0.44
N LEU A 144 1.08 -7.82 1.44
CA LEU A 144 -0.34 -7.75 1.77
C LEU A 144 -0.54 -6.72 2.87
N TYR A 145 -1.16 -5.61 2.52
CA TYR A 145 -1.46 -4.55 3.46
C TYR A 145 -2.86 -4.75 4.07
N PHE A 146 -2.89 -4.78 5.38
CA PHE A 146 -4.10 -4.83 6.20
C PHE A 146 -4.24 -3.50 6.93
N PRO A 147 -5.16 -2.61 6.54
CA PRO A 147 -5.35 -1.30 7.17
C PRO A 147 -5.64 -1.41 8.67
N PRO A 148 -5.36 -0.36 9.46
CA PRO A 148 -5.63 -0.39 10.90
C PRO A 148 -7.13 -0.58 11.16
N GLU A 149 -7.46 -1.26 12.27
CA GLU A 149 -8.86 -1.44 12.69
C GLU A 149 -9.52 -0.09 12.95
N GLN A 150 -10.65 0.14 12.31
CA GLN A 150 -11.45 1.34 12.51
C GLN A 150 -12.40 1.19 13.71
N GLU A 151 -12.87 -0.05 13.98
CA GLU A 151 -13.77 -0.33 15.08
C GLU A 151 -12.98 -0.63 16.36
N ARG A 152 -13.35 0.04 17.44
CA ARG A 152 -12.73 -0.19 18.74
C ARG A 152 -13.19 -1.53 19.34
N GLY A 153 -12.24 -2.30 19.83
CA GLY A 153 -12.52 -3.52 20.60
C GLY A 153 -12.05 -4.80 19.94
N TYR A 154 -11.70 -4.78 18.67
CA TYR A 154 -11.16 -5.96 17.99
C TYR A 154 -9.66 -5.84 17.80
N SER A 155 -8.97 -6.99 17.74
CA SER A 155 -7.54 -7.08 17.51
C SER A 155 -7.20 -8.30 16.69
N ARG A 156 -6.53 -8.08 15.57
CA ARG A 156 -6.03 -9.17 14.68
C ARG A 156 -4.81 -9.91 15.25
N THR A 157 -4.40 -9.67 16.50
CA THR A 157 -3.24 -10.36 17.09
C THR A 157 -3.37 -11.87 17.03
N GLY A 158 -4.56 -12.41 17.36
CA GLY A 158 -4.83 -13.85 17.30
C GLY A 158 -4.66 -14.39 15.89
N TRP A 159 -5.32 -13.76 14.94
CA TRP A 159 -5.27 -14.13 13.54
C TRP A 159 -3.83 -14.08 12.98
N PHE A 160 -3.11 -12.99 13.13
CA PHE A 160 -1.71 -12.91 12.70
C PHE A 160 -0.84 -13.96 13.38
N GLY A 161 -1.05 -14.20 14.67
CA GLY A 161 -0.32 -15.23 15.44
C GLY A 161 -0.56 -16.64 14.90
N ASN A 162 -1.79 -16.97 14.52
CA ASN A 162 -2.16 -18.26 13.92
C ASN A 162 -1.56 -18.40 12.52
N VAL A 163 -1.70 -17.39 11.68
CA VAL A 163 -1.10 -17.36 10.33
C VAL A 163 0.42 -17.54 10.35
N LEU A 164 1.12 -16.88 11.28
CA LEU A 164 2.57 -17.04 11.42
C LEU A 164 2.95 -18.45 11.90
N LYS A 165 2.18 -19.06 12.82
CA LYS A 165 2.41 -20.44 13.28
C LYS A 165 2.18 -21.48 12.18
N GLU A 166 1.18 -21.29 11.34
CA GLU A 166 0.90 -22.13 10.19
C GLU A 166 1.96 -22.00 9.10
N GLY A 167 2.66 -20.87 9.09
CA GLY A 167 3.74 -20.55 8.18
C GLY A 167 3.28 -19.73 6.98
N VAL A 168 3.93 -18.60 6.79
CA VAL A 168 3.76 -17.72 5.62
C VAL A 168 4.81 -18.12 4.56
N PRO A 169 4.40 -18.51 3.36
CA PRO A 169 5.33 -19.01 2.36
C PRO A 169 6.30 -17.92 1.88
N GLN A 170 7.41 -18.35 1.30
CA GLN A 170 8.36 -17.45 0.64
C GLN A 170 7.64 -16.75 -0.54
N GLY A 171 7.86 -15.44 -0.67
CA GLY A 171 7.20 -14.63 -1.69
C GLY A 171 5.94 -13.91 -1.21
N ILE A 172 5.46 -14.19 0.01
CA ILE A 172 4.38 -13.45 0.68
C ILE A 172 4.96 -12.70 1.88
N ARG A 173 4.52 -11.47 2.07
CA ARG A 173 4.74 -10.61 3.24
C ARG A 173 3.44 -9.93 3.64
N MET A 174 3.32 -9.62 4.89
CA MET A 174 2.17 -8.88 5.43
C MET A 174 2.65 -7.57 6.06
N THR A 175 1.84 -6.53 5.97
CA THR A 175 2.10 -5.26 6.65
C THR A 175 0.82 -4.70 7.23
N THR A 176 0.92 -4.05 8.37
CA THR A 176 -0.21 -3.40 9.02
C THR A 176 0.25 -2.21 9.84
N ILE A 177 -0.69 -1.37 10.27
CA ILE A 177 -0.46 -0.20 11.11
C ILE A 177 -1.10 -0.43 12.47
N ASP A 178 -0.37 -0.12 13.55
CA ASP A 178 -0.86 -0.16 14.92
C ASP A 178 -0.57 1.16 15.66
N LEU A 179 -1.40 1.50 16.62
CA LEU A 179 -1.30 2.76 17.34
C LEU A 179 -0.35 2.68 18.52
N LYS A 180 0.63 3.58 18.60
CA LYS A 180 1.62 3.63 19.68
C LYS A 180 0.99 3.69 21.08
N LYS A 181 -0.10 4.46 21.25
CA LYS A 181 -0.78 4.62 22.56
C LYS A 181 -1.77 3.51 22.88
N ASN A 182 -2.39 2.91 21.87
CA ASN A 182 -3.44 1.89 22.02
C ASN A 182 -3.10 0.67 21.17
N ARG A 183 -1.97 0.03 21.49
CA ARG A 183 -1.50 -1.13 20.73
C ARG A 183 -2.53 -2.27 20.78
N SER A 184 -3.03 -2.60 19.61
CA SER A 184 -3.92 -3.72 19.38
C SER A 184 -3.18 -4.98 18.96
N ILE A 185 -1.99 -4.86 18.32
CA ILE A 185 -1.21 -5.98 17.83
C ILE A 185 -0.03 -6.22 18.77
N ARG A 186 -0.08 -7.37 19.46
CA ARG A 186 0.93 -7.78 20.46
C ARG A 186 1.39 -9.19 20.15
N LEU A 187 2.33 -9.30 19.24
CA LEU A 187 3.01 -10.55 18.90
C LEU A 187 4.32 -10.63 19.67
N GLY A 188 4.73 -11.85 20.04
CA GLY A 188 6.03 -12.09 20.66
C GLY A 188 7.19 -11.71 19.74
N GLU A 189 8.37 -11.51 20.31
CA GLU A 189 9.59 -11.31 19.52
C GLU A 189 9.87 -12.53 18.65
N SER A 190 9.97 -12.31 17.35
CA SER A 190 10.26 -13.33 16.35
C SER A 190 11.07 -12.71 15.22
N ARG A 191 11.91 -13.49 14.57
CA ARG A 191 12.61 -13.04 13.33
C ARG A 191 11.64 -12.77 12.18
N GLU A 192 10.45 -13.35 12.26
CA GLU A 192 9.40 -13.19 11.24
C GLU A 192 8.56 -11.92 11.45
N VAL A 193 8.68 -11.24 12.60
CA VAL A 193 7.92 -10.02 12.91
C VAL A 193 8.86 -8.85 13.08
N VAL A 194 8.67 -7.81 12.27
CA VAL A 194 9.42 -6.56 12.35
C VAL A 194 8.49 -5.44 12.80
N CYS A 195 8.85 -4.78 13.90
CA CYS A 195 8.15 -3.58 14.36
C CYS A 195 8.91 -2.34 13.88
N ILE A 196 8.24 -1.50 13.09
CA ILE A 196 8.78 -0.24 12.59
C ILE A 196 8.29 0.86 13.53
N HIS A 197 9.22 1.59 14.15
CA HIS A 197 8.95 2.68 15.07
C HIS A 197 9.40 4.02 14.47
N PRO A 198 8.68 4.58 13.51
CA PRO A 198 9.12 5.77 12.83
C PRO A 198 9.07 7.01 13.74
N GLN A 199 9.95 7.96 13.47
CA GLN A 199 9.99 9.25 14.13
C GLN A 199 9.45 10.32 13.17
N PHE A 200 8.12 10.33 12.98
CA PHE A 200 7.44 11.33 12.17
C PHE A 200 7.14 12.58 13.01
N ASP A 201 7.09 13.73 12.34
CA ASP A 201 6.63 15.00 12.91
C ASP A 201 5.60 15.65 11.98
N MET A 202 4.49 14.93 11.78
CA MET A 202 3.38 15.41 10.95
C MET A 202 2.75 16.67 11.51
N ALA A 203 2.75 16.86 12.82
CA ALA A 203 2.22 18.09 13.44
C ALA A 203 3.02 19.32 13.01
N ALA A 204 4.36 19.24 13.09
CA ALA A 204 5.23 20.32 12.61
C ALA A 204 5.14 20.49 11.08
N ALA A 205 5.07 19.41 10.33
CA ALA A 205 4.95 19.46 8.87
C ALA A 205 3.66 20.15 8.42
N LEU A 206 2.53 19.86 9.04
CA LEU A 206 1.24 20.51 8.76
C LEU A 206 1.24 21.99 9.20
N HIS A 207 1.78 22.28 10.39
CA HIS A 207 1.91 23.66 10.87
C HIS A 207 2.74 24.50 9.89
N ASN A 208 3.88 23.98 9.45
CA ASN A 208 4.75 24.66 8.48
C ASN A 208 4.07 24.84 7.11
N ARG A 209 3.23 23.88 6.69
CA ARG A 209 2.45 24.01 5.45
C ARG A 209 1.43 25.14 5.55
N MET A 210 0.72 25.26 6.68
CA MET A 210 -0.24 26.33 6.92
C MET A 210 0.46 27.71 6.96
N ALA A 211 1.60 27.82 7.66
CA ALA A 211 2.37 29.05 7.71
C ALA A 211 2.97 29.48 6.35
N ARG A 212 3.23 28.54 5.45
CA ARG A 212 3.76 28.80 4.09
C ARG A 212 2.67 29.08 3.05
N SER A 213 1.43 28.65 3.28
CA SER A 213 0.31 29.00 2.37
C SER A 213 0.05 30.50 2.34
N ASP A 214 0.52 31.22 3.37
CA ASP A 214 0.51 32.71 3.40
C ASP A 214 1.69 33.36 2.65
N SER A 215 2.71 32.58 2.23
CA SER A 215 3.89 33.09 1.51
C SER A 215 4.08 32.31 0.18
N GLY A 216 3.35 32.72 -0.83
CA GLY A 216 3.21 32.01 -2.11
C GLY A 216 4.42 31.99 -3.03
N ASN A 217 5.55 31.31 -2.71
CA ASN A 217 6.67 31.34 -3.64
C ASN A 217 7.61 30.12 -3.76
N ASP A 218 7.24 28.90 -3.35
CA ASP A 218 8.17 27.76 -3.45
C ASP A 218 7.67 26.53 -4.26
N LEU A 219 6.94 26.77 -5.35
CA LEU A 219 6.42 25.72 -6.26
C LEU A 219 7.19 25.63 -7.61
N ILE A 220 8.51 25.84 -7.64
CA ILE A 220 9.20 26.08 -8.92
C ILE A 220 9.74 24.82 -9.60
N ALA A 221 10.01 23.71 -8.90
CA ALA A 221 10.49 22.50 -9.57
C ALA A 221 9.33 21.62 -10.08
N PRO A 222 9.32 21.23 -11.38
CA PRO A 222 8.28 20.38 -11.94
C PRO A 222 8.06 19.08 -11.18
N GLU A 223 9.14 18.46 -10.66
CA GLU A 223 9.10 17.22 -9.89
C GLU A 223 8.36 17.41 -8.55
N ASN A 224 8.53 18.55 -7.89
CA ASN A 224 7.82 18.83 -6.65
C ASN A 224 6.33 19.11 -6.90
N ARG A 225 6.02 19.81 -8.00
CA ARG A 225 4.64 20.03 -8.45
C ARG A 225 3.96 18.70 -8.81
N PHE A 226 4.68 17.80 -9.48
CA PHE A 226 4.18 16.47 -9.83
C PHE A 226 3.80 15.67 -8.59
N LYS A 227 4.70 15.56 -7.61
CA LYS A 227 4.46 14.83 -6.35
C LYS A 227 3.28 15.42 -5.57
N GLN A 228 3.14 16.74 -5.52
CA GLN A 228 1.98 17.39 -4.90
C GLN A 228 0.70 17.10 -5.67
N GLN A 229 0.74 17.12 -6.98
CA GLN A 229 -0.43 16.86 -7.82
C GLN A 229 -0.88 15.40 -7.72
N VAL A 230 0.04 14.43 -7.60
CA VAL A 230 -0.28 13.02 -7.29
C VAL A 230 -1.10 12.93 -6.00
N THR A 231 -0.68 13.63 -4.95
CA THR A 231 -1.40 13.64 -3.66
C THR A 231 -2.83 14.20 -3.81
N VAL A 232 -3.02 15.24 -4.63
CA VAL A 232 -4.35 15.82 -4.90
C VAL A 232 -5.22 14.86 -5.69
N VAL A 233 -4.66 14.16 -6.67
CA VAL A 233 -5.35 13.13 -7.45
C VAL A 233 -5.82 12.00 -6.54
N MET A 234 -4.94 11.50 -5.66
CA MET A 234 -5.28 10.44 -4.71
C MET A 234 -6.39 10.88 -3.73
N ASP A 235 -6.31 12.09 -3.19
CA ASP A 235 -7.35 12.65 -2.31
C ASP A 235 -8.71 12.79 -3.02
N SER A 236 -8.70 13.19 -4.28
CA SER A 236 -9.91 13.30 -5.11
C SER A 236 -10.52 11.93 -5.41
N THR A 237 -9.68 10.91 -5.64
CA THR A 237 -10.09 9.52 -5.83
C THR A 237 -10.78 8.99 -4.57
N GLN A 238 -10.18 9.21 -3.40
CA GLN A 238 -10.72 8.77 -2.12
C GLN A 238 -12.08 9.41 -1.80
N LYS A 239 -12.25 10.68 -2.19
CA LYS A 239 -13.54 11.42 -2.02
C LYS A 239 -14.60 11.07 -3.07
N GLN A 240 -14.28 10.23 -4.05
CA GLN A 240 -15.14 9.85 -5.17
C GLN A 240 -15.69 11.06 -5.95
N ASP A 241 -14.98 12.19 -5.93
CA ASP A 241 -15.33 13.37 -6.74
C ASP A 241 -14.73 13.24 -8.15
N TRP A 242 -15.43 12.51 -8.99
CA TRP A 242 -14.98 12.16 -10.35
C TRP A 242 -14.75 13.39 -11.25
N LYS A 243 -15.50 14.50 -11.04
CA LYS A 243 -15.28 15.73 -11.80
C LYS A 243 -14.00 16.44 -11.40
N LEU A 244 -13.73 16.47 -10.10
CA LEU A 244 -12.49 17.01 -9.58
C LEU A 244 -11.31 16.13 -10.00
N LEU A 245 -11.46 14.82 -9.91
CA LEU A 245 -10.45 13.84 -10.28
C LEU A 245 -9.99 14.00 -11.74
N ASP A 246 -10.92 14.07 -12.70
CA ASP A 246 -10.56 14.24 -14.13
C ASP A 246 -9.76 15.54 -14.37
N ARG A 247 -10.15 16.61 -13.71
CA ARG A 247 -9.40 17.87 -13.79
C ARG A 247 -8.00 17.78 -13.18
N GLU A 248 -7.86 17.12 -12.03
CA GLU A 248 -6.59 17.03 -11.34
C GLU A 248 -5.64 16.02 -12.01
N ILE A 249 -6.16 14.97 -12.66
CA ILE A 249 -5.38 14.07 -13.52
C ILE A 249 -4.81 14.84 -14.74
N ARG A 250 -5.60 15.67 -15.39
CA ARG A 250 -5.11 16.48 -16.52
C ARG A 250 -3.94 17.39 -16.10
N LYS A 251 -4.05 18.03 -14.95
CA LYS A 251 -2.95 18.84 -14.40
C LYS A 251 -1.70 17.99 -14.11
N LEU A 252 -1.88 16.77 -13.58
CA LEU A 252 -0.78 15.84 -13.35
C LEU A 252 -0.06 15.49 -14.66
N LEU A 253 -0.81 15.20 -15.71
CA LEU A 253 -0.26 14.91 -17.04
C LEU A 253 0.48 16.11 -17.65
N ASP A 254 -0.07 17.32 -17.50
CA ASP A 254 0.59 18.55 -17.96
C ASP A 254 1.94 18.74 -17.22
N ILE A 255 1.96 18.57 -15.90
CA ILE A 255 3.20 18.66 -15.10
C ILE A 255 4.19 17.58 -15.50
N ALA A 256 3.71 16.33 -15.73
CA ALA A 256 4.56 15.23 -16.16
C ALA A 256 5.24 15.47 -17.51
N GLN A 257 4.61 16.24 -18.41
CA GLN A 257 5.21 16.63 -19.69
C GLN A 257 6.39 17.60 -19.52
N GLU A 258 6.40 18.39 -18.46
CA GLU A 258 7.52 19.31 -18.15
C GLU A 258 8.74 18.57 -17.58
N ILE A 259 8.54 17.35 -17.06
CA ILE A 259 9.60 16.54 -16.44
C ILE A 259 10.34 15.76 -17.53
N LYS A 260 11.67 15.84 -17.50
CA LYS A 260 12.52 15.13 -18.48
C LYS A 260 12.68 13.64 -18.20
N ASP A 261 12.31 13.18 -17.02
CA ASP A 261 12.41 11.77 -16.63
C ASP A 261 11.32 10.93 -17.30
N THR A 262 11.77 9.99 -18.13
CA THR A 262 10.88 9.13 -18.92
C THR A 262 10.04 8.20 -18.04
N ASN A 263 10.59 7.73 -16.90
CA ASN A 263 9.88 6.82 -16.00
C ASN A 263 8.72 7.55 -15.32
N ILE A 264 8.93 8.78 -14.87
CA ILE A 264 7.87 9.61 -14.28
C ILE A 264 6.75 9.88 -15.31
N ARG A 265 7.11 10.12 -16.56
CA ARG A 265 6.13 10.35 -17.64
C ARG A 265 5.30 9.10 -17.93
N ILE A 266 5.92 7.93 -17.96
CA ILE A 266 5.22 6.65 -18.14
C ILE A 266 4.28 6.39 -16.99
N SER A 267 4.75 6.58 -15.74
CA SER A 267 3.94 6.38 -14.53
C SER A 267 2.72 7.31 -14.44
N ALA A 268 2.76 8.47 -15.08
CA ALA A 268 1.62 9.40 -15.13
C ALA A 268 0.56 9.02 -16.17
N LEU A 269 0.91 8.14 -17.12
CA LEU A 269 0.02 7.69 -18.19
C LEU A 269 -0.67 6.35 -17.88
N LEU A 270 -0.14 5.61 -16.86
CA LEU A 270 -0.71 4.36 -16.35
C LEU A 270 -1.63 4.64 -15.16
#